data_0e5569c3626c99c08a5399b494fa70b8
#
_entry.id   0e5569c3626c99c08a5399b494fa70b8
#
_cell.length_a   1.000
_cell.length_b   1.000
_cell.length_c   1.000
_cell.angle_alpha   90.00
_cell.angle_beta   90.00
_cell.angle_gamma   90.00
#
_symmetry.space_group_name_H-M   'P 1'
#
loop_
_entity.id
_entity.type
_entity.pdbx_description
1 polymer ?
#
loop_
_entity_poly.entity_id
_entity_poly.type
_entity_poly.pdbx_seq_one_letter_code
_entity_poly.pdbx_strand_id
1 'polypeptide(L)'
;MFTKILYLALLLPAVVSAGVAIPDAIKPPAGQVVKLTVHAKGDQIYQCTLNGGVYSWQTQAPDAKLFDGQGQVVGNHYSGPVWEYKEGSRVVGRVVNKLEVAPESSISWLLVEVVAHKGNGMFSDVNFINRINTHGGLAPTSGCGSNHLGVEKHIAYTADYVFYTKR
;
A
#
# COMPACT_ATOMS: atom_id res chain seq x y z
N MET A 1 47.28 45.66 -6.06
CA MET A 1 47.31 44.30 -6.61
C MET A 1 46.08 43.60 -6.05
N PHE A 2 44.93 43.59 -6.81
CA PHE A 2 43.67 43.07 -6.32
C PHE A 2 43.47 41.63 -6.86
N THR A 3 43.52 40.64 -5.97
CA THR A 3 43.31 39.24 -6.32
C THR A 3 41.80 38.98 -6.48
N LYS A 4 41.33 38.68 -7.70
CA LYS A 4 39.95 38.26 -7.96
C LYS A 4 39.81 36.79 -7.58
N ILE A 5 38.98 36.52 -6.56
CA ILE A 5 38.59 35.17 -6.18
C ILE A 5 37.45 34.75 -7.10
N LEU A 6 37.69 33.75 -7.93
CA LEU A 6 36.70 33.17 -8.82
C LEU A 6 35.89 32.07 -8.05
N TYR A 7 34.62 32.33 -7.74
CA TYR A 7 33.74 31.33 -7.16
C TYR A 7 33.28 30.38 -8.26
N LEU A 8 33.76 29.15 -8.21
CA LEU A 8 33.25 28.05 -9.05
C LEU A 8 31.97 27.51 -8.41
N ALA A 9 30.79 27.85 -8.98
CA ALA A 9 29.52 27.29 -8.55
C ALA A 9 29.43 25.84 -9.02
N LEU A 10 29.50 24.88 -8.10
CA LEU A 10 29.19 23.47 -8.36
C LEU A 10 27.69 23.33 -8.57
N LEU A 11 27.26 23.11 -9.81
CA LEU A 11 25.90 22.67 -10.14
C LEU A 11 25.77 21.17 -9.80
N LEU A 12 25.13 20.85 -8.67
CA LEU A 12 24.72 19.47 -8.35
C LEU A 12 23.57 19.08 -9.29
N PRO A 13 23.64 17.92 -9.97
CA PRO A 13 22.52 17.45 -10.77
C PRO A 13 21.34 17.12 -9.85
N ALA A 14 20.18 17.67 -10.15
CA ALA A 14 18.92 17.30 -9.51
C ALA A 14 18.62 15.83 -9.87
N VAL A 15 18.63 14.94 -8.88
CA VAL A 15 18.15 13.56 -9.03
C VAL A 15 16.64 13.64 -9.13
N VAL A 16 16.12 13.60 -10.35
CA VAL A 16 14.67 13.39 -10.58
C VAL A 16 14.39 11.94 -10.23
N SER A 17 13.77 11.72 -9.09
CA SER A 17 13.21 10.40 -8.74
C SER A 17 12.10 10.09 -9.75
N ALA A 18 12.36 9.18 -10.68
CA ALA A 18 11.33 8.70 -11.59
C ALA A 18 10.28 7.95 -10.74
N GLY A 19 9.10 8.54 -10.58
CA GLY A 19 7.97 7.88 -9.93
C GLY A 19 7.63 6.60 -10.71
N VAL A 20 7.25 5.54 -9.99
CA VAL A 20 6.80 4.28 -10.61
C VAL A 20 5.61 4.59 -11.51
N ALA A 21 5.70 4.20 -12.80
CA ALA A 21 4.60 4.35 -13.73
C ALA A 21 3.45 3.41 -13.32
N ILE A 22 2.26 3.96 -13.13
CA ILE A 22 1.06 3.18 -12.80
C ILE A 22 0.51 2.55 -14.09
N PRO A 23 0.44 1.21 -14.20
CA PRO A 23 -0.14 0.53 -15.35
C PRO A 23 -1.62 0.90 -15.58
N ASP A 24 -2.05 0.96 -16.84
CA ASP A 24 -3.41 1.38 -17.20
C ASP A 24 -4.51 0.51 -16.55
N ALA A 25 -4.24 -0.78 -16.32
CA ALA A 25 -5.18 -1.69 -15.65
C ALA A 25 -5.58 -1.28 -14.23
N ILE A 26 -4.74 -0.52 -13.54
CA ILE A 26 -4.97 -0.06 -12.16
C ILE A 26 -4.85 1.46 -12.02
N LYS A 27 -4.90 2.19 -13.13
CA LYS A 27 -4.82 3.65 -13.14
C LYS A 27 -6.07 4.27 -12.53
N PRO A 28 -5.96 5.24 -11.62
CA PRO A 28 -7.13 5.96 -11.13
C PRO A 28 -7.80 6.76 -12.26
N PRO A 29 -9.10 7.09 -12.13
CA PRO A 29 -9.82 7.89 -13.12
C PRO A 29 -9.14 9.24 -13.39
N ALA A 30 -9.42 9.82 -14.56
CA ALA A 30 -8.92 11.14 -14.94
C ALA A 30 -9.31 12.21 -13.90
N GLY A 31 -8.45 13.21 -13.71
CA GLY A 31 -8.65 14.30 -12.73
C GLY A 31 -8.18 13.95 -11.31
N GLN A 32 -7.63 12.77 -11.10
CA GLN A 32 -6.98 12.42 -9.84
C GLN A 32 -5.50 12.84 -9.87
N VAL A 33 -5.01 13.38 -8.77
CA VAL A 33 -3.60 13.75 -8.57
C VAL A 33 -3.05 13.05 -7.34
N VAL A 34 -1.77 12.72 -7.36
CA VAL A 34 -1.09 12.12 -6.20
C VAL A 34 -1.07 13.14 -5.06
N LYS A 35 -1.58 12.75 -3.92
CA LYS A 35 -1.54 13.51 -2.67
C LYS A 35 -0.40 13.07 -1.77
N LEU A 36 -0.22 11.77 -1.63
CA LEU A 36 0.75 11.18 -0.71
C LEU A 36 1.17 9.80 -1.23
N THR A 37 2.44 9.47 -1.04
CA THR A 37 2.94 8.09 -1.17
C THR A 37 3.58 7.69 0.15
N VAL A 38 3.24 6.49 0.64
CA VAL A 38 3.83 5.89 1.84
C VAL A 38 4.29 4.48 1.56
N HIS A 39 5.33 4.05 2.27
CA HIS A 39 5.77 2.66 2.28
C HIS A 39 5.05 1.89 3.40
N ALA A 40 4.57 0.69 3.11
CA ALA A 40 3.93 -0.20 4.08
C ALA A 40 4.82 -1.40 4.39
N LYS A 41 4.85 -1.78 5.66
CA LYS A 41 5.51 -3.00 6.14
C LYS A 41 4.66 -3.63 7.25
N GLY A 42 4.36 -4.92 7.11
CA GLY A 42 3.53 -5.67 8.03
C GLY A 42 3.17 -7.04 7.48
N ASP A 43 1.99 -7.53 7.83
CA ASP A 43 1.53 -8.86 7.50
C ASP A 43 0.19 -8.86 6.77
N GLN A 44 0.02 -9.83 5.85
CA GLN A 44 -1.29 -10.31 5.44
C GLN A 44 -1.69 -11.46 6.36
N ILE A 45 -2.84 -11.35 7.00
CA ILE A 45 -3.39 -12.36 7.91
C ILE A 45 -4.29 -13.28 7.12
N TYR A 46 -4.03 -14.57 7.22
CA TYR A 46 -4.82 -15.64 6.62
C TYR A 46 -5.36 -16.57 7.70
N GLN A 47 -6.59 -17.03 7.55
CA GLN A 47 -7.19 -18.03 8.41
C GLN A 47 -7.50 -19.31 7.63
N CYS A 48 -7.19 -20.46 8.20
CA CYS A 48 -7.59 -21.74 7.63
C CYS A 48 -9.09 -21.94 7.82
N THR A 49 -9.82 -22.03 6.72
CA THR A 49 -11.28 -22.18 6.71
C THR A 49 -11.70 -23.41 5.90
N LEU A 50 -12.90 -23.90 6.16
CA LEU A 50 -13.57 -24.95 5.39
C LEU A 50 -14.73 -24.32 4.61
N ASN A 51 -14.61 -24.26 3.29
CA ASN A 51 -15.65 -23.76 2.40
C ASN A 51 -15.99 -24.81 1.34
N GLY A 52 -17.27 -25.24 1.26
CA GLY A 52 -17.73 -26.22 0.29
C GLY A 52 -16.98 -27.57 0.37
N GLY A 53 -16.50 -27.96 1.55
CA GLY A 53 -15.75 -29.20 1.75
C GLY A 53 -14.24 -29.07 1.44
N VAL A 54 -13.75 -27.88 1.08
CA VAL A 54 -12.34 -27.61 0.76
C VAL A 54 -11.70 -26.76 1.86
N TYR A 55 -10.59 -27.24 2.42
CA TYR A 55 -9.77 -26.46 3.35
C TYR A 55 -8.85 -25.53 2.57
N SER A 56 -8.86 -24.25 2.93
CA SER A 56 -8.01 -23.24 2.29
C SER A 56 -7.69 -22.07 3.21
N TRP A 57 -6.54 -21.42 2.98
CA TRP A 57 -6.19 -20.19 3.64
C TRP A 57 -6.94 -19.03 3.01
N GLN A 58 -7.81 -18.38 3.79
CA GLN A 58 -8.59 -17.23 3.36
C GLN A 58 -8.03 -15.95 3.98
N THR A 59 -7.87 -14.92 3.15
CA THR A 59 -7.46 -13.59 3.61
C THR A 59 -8.47 -13.05 4.61
N GLN A 60 -7.97 -12.62 5.78
CA GLN A 60 -8.76 -11.98 6.83
C GLN A 60 -8.56 -10.47 6.83
N ALA A 61 -7.29 -10.03 6.96
CA ALA A 61 -6.96 -8.63 7.11
C ALA A 61 -5.48 -8.37 6.78
N PRO A 62 -5.11 -7.15 6.40
CA PRO A 62 -3.77 -6.64 6.59
C PRO A 62 -3.57 -6.17 8.03
N ASP A 63 -2.32 -6.18 8.50
CA ASP A 63 -1.83 -5.46 9.68
C ASP A 63 -0.46 -4.89 9.36
N ALA A 64 -0.40 -3.59 9.05
CA ALA A 64 0.83 -2.95 8.59
C ALA A 64 0.98 -1.52 9.13
N LYS A 65 2.23 -1.13 9.33
CA LYS A 65 2.63 0.27 9.57
C LYS A 65 2.87 0.96 8.23
N LEU A 66 2.53 2.26 8.19
CA LEU A 66 2.79 3.15 7.07
C LEU A 66 3.93 4.09 7.43
N PHE A 67 4.89 4.21 6.51
CA PHE A 67 6.10 5.02 6.70
C PHE A 67 6.18 6.10 5.61
N ASP A 68 6.64 7.29 5.97
CA ASP A 68 6.97 8.34 5.02
C ASP A 68 8.34 8.11 4.34
N GLY A 69 8.72 9.02 3.45
CA GLY A 69 10.01 8.96 2.75
C GLY A 69 11.24 9.12 3.64
N GLN A 70 11.07 9.53 4.92
CA GLN A 70 12.12 9.60 5.93
C GLN A 70 12.14 8.38 6.85
N GLY A 71 11.27 7.38 6.61
CA GLY A 71 11.16 6.18 7.41
C GLY A 71 10.44 6.36 8.76
N GLN A 72 9.72 7.49 8.94
CA GLN A 72 8.92 7.72 10.14
C GLN A 72 7.54 7.06 10.00
N VAL A 73 7.04 6.46 11.08
CA VAL A 73 5.68 5.92 11.10
C VAL A 73 4.68 7.05 11.03
N VAL A 74 3.85 7.04 9.99
CA VAL A 74 2.82 8.06 9.74
C VAL A 74 1.40 7.51 9.77
N GLY A 75 1.21 6.21 9.96
CA GLY A 75 -0.12 5.61 10.02
C GLY A 75 -0.12 4.09 10.10
N ASN A 76 -1.30 3.53 9.92
CA ASN A 76 -1.55 2.09 9.95
C ASN A 76 -2.50 1.67 8.83
N HIS A 77 -2.41 0.39 8.42
CA HIS A 77 -3.35 -0.26 7.52
C HIS A 77 -3.81 -1.57 8.15
N TYR A 78 -5.13 -1.74 8.30
CA TYR A 78 -5.71 -2.85 9.05
C TYR A 78 -7.08 -3.29 8.51
N SER A 79 -7.72 -4.22 9.22
CA SER A 79 -9.00 -4.82 8.84
C SER A 79 -10.06 -3.80 8.46
N GLY A 80 -10.82 -4.12 7.38
CA GLY A 80 -11.95 -3.36 6.96
C GLY A 80 -11.95 -2.73 5.57
N PRO A 81 -10.99 -2.89 4.65
CA PRO A 81 -9.58 -2.46 4.68
C PRO A 81 -9.48 -0.96 4.95
N VAL A 82 -8.89 -0.62 6.08
CA VAL A 82 -8.77 0.75 6.59
C VAL A 82 -7.33 1.24 6.47
N TRP A 83 -7.15 2.47 6.02
CA TRP A 83 -5.92 3.24 6.17
C TRP A 83 -6.19 4.39 7.13
N GLU A 84 -5.38 4.51 8.17
CA GLU A 84 -5.47 5.56 9.18
C GLU A 84 -4.16 6.31 9.26
N TYR A 85 -4.21 7.64 9.16
CA TYR A 85 -3.05 8.49 9.33
C TYR A 85 -2.84 8.84 10.81
N LYS A 86 -1.65 9.27 11.20
CA LYS A 86 -1.23 9.48 12.59
C LYS A 86 -2.10 10.46 13.39
N GLU A 87 -2.81 11.39 12.72
CA GLU A 87 -3.74 12.33 13.38
C GLU A 87 -5.16 11.78 13.52
N GLY A 88 -5.41 10.54 13.09
CA GLY A 88 -6.68 9.84 13.23
C GLY A 88 -7.65 9.97 12.05
N SER A 89 -7.31 10.74 10.99
CA SER A 89 -8.09 10.68 9.76
C SER A 89 -7.95 9.32 9.10
N ARG A 90 -9.06 8.76 8.60
CA ARG A 90 -9.05 7.42 8.00
C ARG A 90 -9.99 7.29 6.84
N VAL A 91 -9.68 6.33 5.99
CA VAL A 91 -10.48 5.93 4.84
C VAL A 91 -10.71 4.43 4.84
N VAL A 92 -11.87 4.03 4.34
CA VAL A 92 -12.22 2.63 4.05
C VAL A 92 -12.22 2.47 2.53
N GLY A 93 -11.55 1.43 2.05
CA GLY A 93 -11.43 1.18 0.63
C GLY A 93 -12.23 -0.02 0.16
N ARG A 94 -12.46 -0.07 -1.15
CA ARG A 94 -12.98 -1.22 -1.90
C ARG A 94 -12.10 -1.46 -3.12
N VAL A 95 -11.56 -2.67 -3.27
CA VAL A 95 -10.80 -3.03 -4.47
C VAL A 95 -11.70 -2.98 -5.68
N VAL A 96 -11.31 -2.22 -6.70
CA VAL A 96 -12.05 -2.10 -7.97
C VAL A 96 -11.30 -2.74 -9.14
N ASN A 97 -9.96 -2.75 -9.10
CA ASN A 97 -9.13 -3.46 -10.07
C ASN A 97 -7.90 -4.07 -9.39
N LYS A 98 -7.39 -5.14 -9.99
CA LYS A 98 -6.15 -5.80 -9.58
C LYS A 98 -5.28 -6.14 -10.78
N LEU A 99 -3.98 -6.19 -10.56
CA LEU A 99 -2.97 -6.60 -11.54
C LEU A 99 -1.96 -7.54 -10.87
N GLU A 100 -1.82 -8.73 -11.42
CA GLU A 100 -0.81 -9.71 -10.99
C GLU A 100 0.52 -9.35 -11.68
N VAL A 101 1.49 -8.86 -10.90
CA VAL A 101 2.82 -8.46 -11.42
C VAL A 101 3.85 -9.57 -11.19
N ALA A 102 3.82 -10.18 -10.01
CA ALA A 102 4.71 -11.27 -9.62
C ALA A 102 3.94 -12.35 -8.84
N PRO A 103 3.02 -13.09 -9.50
CA PRO A 103 2.04 -13.95 -8.85
C PRO A 103 2.66 -15.10 -8.04
N GLU A 104 3.90 -15.47 -8.34
CA GLU A 104 4.62 -16.54 -7.62
C GLU A 104 5.30 -16.05 -6.33
N SER A 105 5.41 -14.74 -6.11
CA SER A 105 6.20 -14.18 -5.01
C SER A 105 5.54 -13.03 -4.24
N SER A 106 4.51 -12.39 -4.79
CA SER A 106 3.92 -11.20 -4.19
C SER A 106 2.41 -11.12 -4.41
N ILE A 107 1.73 -10.51 -3.45
CA ILE A 107 0.32 -10.13 -3.59
C ILE A 107 0.14 -9.11 -4.72
N SER A 108 -1.05 -9.11 -5.33
CA SER A 108 -1.42 -8.28 -6.49
C SER A 108 -1.24 -6.78 -6.23
N TRP A 109 -0.92 -6.03 -7.28
CA TRP A 109 -1.12 -4.59 -7.31
C TRP A 109 -2.61 -4.28 -7.42
N LEU A 110 -3.05 -3.17 -6.82
CA LEU A 110 -4.48 -2.84 -6.73
C LEU A 110 -4.76 -1.40 -7.13
N LEU A 111 -5.97 -1.19 -7.67
CA LEU A 111 -6.69 0.07 -7.57
C LEU A 111 -7.82 -0.11 -6.54
N VAL A 112 -7.86 0.78 -5.56
CA VAL A 112 -8.85 0.81 -4.49
C VAL A 112 -9.60 2.14 -4.59
N GLU A 113 -10.94 2.07 -4.58
CA GLU A 113 -11.81 3.22 -4.43
C GLU A 113 -12.09 3.45 -2.94
N VAL A 114 -12.03 4.70 -2.50
CA VAL A 114 -12.43 5.07 -1.14
C VAL A 114 -13.95 5.17 -1.06
N VAL A 115 -14.55 4.40 -0.17
CA VAL A 115 -16.02 4.30 0.00
C VAL A 115 -16.50 4.96 1.29
N ALA A 116 -15.61 5.28 2.23
CA ALA A 116 -15.96 6.00 3.45
C ALA A 116 -14.75 6.76 4.01
N HIS A 117 -15.04 7.90 4.66
CA HIS A 117 -14.07 8.72 5.36
C HIS A 117 -14.48 8.88 6.82
N LYS A 118 -13.50 9.04 7.71
CA LYS A 118 -13.71 9.40 9.11
C LYS A 118 -12.61 10.33 9.59
N GLY A 119 -12.99 11.39 10.29
CA GLY A 119 -12.07 12.41 10.82
C GLY A 119 -11.62 13.42 9.75
N ASN A 120 -11.01 14.50 10.23
CA ASN A 120 -10.42 15.53 9.38
C ASN A 120 -8.90 15.37 9.40
N GLY A 121 -8.24 15.60 8.27
CA GLY A 121 -6.77 15.49 8.16
C GLY A 121 -6.30 15.00 6.82
N MET A 122 -5.16 14.30 6.81
CA MET A 122 -4.46 13.89 5.59
C MET A 122 -5.32 13.03 4.65
N PHE A 123 -6.20 12.19 5.19
CA PHE A 123 -7.01 11.28 4.39
C PHE A 123 -8.45 11.77 4.13
N SER A 124 -8.83 12.96 4.57
CA SER A 124 -10.22 13.45 4.50
C SER A 124 -10.77 13.66 3.08
N ASP A 125 -9.92 13.83 2.07
CA ASP A 125 -10.26 14.09 0.67
C ASP A 125 -9.66 13.05 -0.31
N VAL A 126 -9.13 11.93 0.20
CA VAL A 126 -8.61 10.84 -0.63
C VAL A 126 -9.75 10.09 -1.31
N ASN A 127 -9.66 9.90 -2.64
CA ASN A 127 -10.71 9.24 -3.42
C ASN A 127 -10.29 7.86 -3.93
N PHE A 128 -8.99 7.68 -4.23
CA PHE A 128 -8.43 6.43 -4.73
C PHE A 128 -7.08 6.13 -4.06
N ILE A 129 -6.73 4.85 -4.03
CA ILE A 129 -5.46 4.36 -3.50
C ILE A 129 -4.94 3.30 -4.46
N ASN A 130 -3.65 3.37 -4.85
CA ASN A 130 -2.97 2.22 -5.42
C ASN A 130 -2.17 1.49 -4.35
N ARG A 131 -2.16 0.16 -4.41
CA ARG A 131 -1.14 -0.69 -3.82
C ARG A 131 -0.23 -1.16 -4.93
N ILE A 132 1.05 -0.83 -4.87
CA ILE A 132 2.08 -1.15 -5.88
C ILE A 132 3.36 -1.61 -5.20
N ASN A 133 4.36 -2.04 -5.98
CA ASN A 133 5.69 -2.45 -5.49
C ASN A 133 5.59 -3.47 -4.35
N THR A 134 4.68 -4.43 -4.50
CA THR A 134 4.42 -5.46 -3.48
C THR A 134 5.54 -6.50 -3.46
N HIS A 135 5.91 -6.93 -2.26
CA HIS A 135 6.81 -8.06 -2.02
C HIS A 135 6.22 -8.95 -0.93
N GLY A 136 6.16 -10.24 -1.16
CA GLY A 136 5.63 -11.22 -0.20
C GLY A 136 4.10 -11.15 -0.02
N GLY A 137 3.63 -11.60 1.12
CA GLY A 137 2.23 -11.54 1.53
C GLY A 137 1.31 -12.61 0.92
N LEU A 138 1.81 -13.55 0.11
CA LEU A 138 0.99 -14.60 -0.50
C LEU A 138 0.46 -15.59 0.54
N ALA A 139 -0.77 -16.07 0.32
CA ALA A 139 -1.34 -17.14 1.13
C ALA A 139 -0.44 -18.39 1.10
N PRO A 140 -0.30 -19.11 2.23
CA PRO A 140 0.40 -20.38 2.22
C PRO A 140 -0.30 -21.38 1.28
N THR A 141 0.47 -22.19 0.56
CA THR A 141 -0.05 -23.19 -0.38
C THR A 141 -0.36 -24.53 0.29
N SER A 142 0.01 -24.71 1.57
CA SER A 142 -0.16 -25.96 2.31
C SER A 142 -0.43 -25.69 3.80
N GLY A 143 -0.71 -26.76 4.55
CA GLY A 143 -0.88 -26.71 6.01
C GLY A 143 -2.25 -26.20 6.49
N CYS A 144 -3.25 -26.06 5.61
CA CYS A 144 -4.65 -25.90 6.00
C CYS A 144 -5.37 -27.25 5.86
N GLY A 145 -6.00 -27.71 6.92
CA GLY A 145 -6.70 -28.98 6.98
C GLY A 145 -7.55 -29.07 8.24
N SER A 146 -8.19 -30.22 8.48
CA SER A 146 -9.12 -30.41 9.63
C SER A 146 -8.49 -30.05 10.99
N ASN A 147 -7.18 -30.35 11.16
CA ASN A 147 -6.46 -30.07 12.40
C ASN A 147 -5.99 -28.61 12.55
N HIS A 148 -6.20 -27.78 11.52
CA HIS A 148 -5.78 -26.38 11.49
C HIS A 148 -6.95 -25.41 11.28
N LEU A 149 -8.20 -25.91 11.31
CA LEU A 149 -9.39 -25.07 11.16
C LEU A 149 -9.38 -23.94 12.19
N GLY A 150 -9.54 -22.70 11.74
CA GLY A 150 -9.50 -21.49 12.57
C GLY A 150 -8.11 -20.97 12.91
N VAL A 151 -7.04 -21.71 12.60
CA VAL A 151 -5.65 -21.24 12.79
C VAL A 151 -5.37 -20.06 11.87
N GLU A 152 -4.71 -19.03 12.40
CA GLU A 152 -4.25 -17.87 11.64
C GLU A 152 -2.75 -17.96 11.31
N LYS A 153 -2.39 -17.41 10.16
CA LYS A 153 -1.00 -17.19 9.75
C LYS A 153 -0.79 -15.74 9.32
N HIS A 154 0.30 -15.17 9.81
CA HIS A 154 0.77 -13.85 9.49
C HIS A 154 1.90 -13.95 8.46
N ILE A 155 1.68 -13.46 7.25
CA ILE A 155 2.63 -13.57 6.14
C ILE A 155 3.16 -12.18 5.81
N ALA A 156 4.44 -11.98 6.08
CA ALA A 156 5.10 -10.68 5.91
C ALA A 156 4.99 -10.15 4.47
N TYR A 157 4.69 -8.85 4.34
CA TYR A 157 4.70 -8.15 3.07
C TYR A 157 5.22 -6.72 3.21
N THR A 158 5.63 -6.17 2.08
CA THR A 158 5.82 -4.73 1.89
C THR A 158 5.07 -4.27 0.65
N ALA A 159 4.72 -2.99 0.62
CA ALA A 159 4.08 -2.35 -0.52
C ALA A 159 4.29 -0.83 -0.46
N ASP A 160 4.06 -0.15 -1.60
CA ASP A 160 3.82 1.27 -1.60
C ASP A 160 2.33 1.55 -1.78
N TYR A 161 1.79 2.49 -0.99
CA TYR A 161 0.44 3.02 -1.14
C TYR A 161 0.51 4.44 -1.66
N VAL A 162 -0.09 4.66 -2.83
CA VAL A 162 -0.23 5.97 -3.46
C VAL A 162 -1.66 6.45 -3.28
N PHE A 163 -1.84 7.54 -2.56
CA PHE A 163 -3.15 8.14 -2.27
C PHE A 163 -3.43 9.29 -3.23
N TYR A 164 -4.65 9.33 -3.75
CA TYR A 164 -5.08 10.29 -4.75
C TYR A 164 -6.25 11.14 -4.26
N THR A 165 -6.24 12.42 -4.63
CA THR A 165 -7.33 13.36 -4.43
C THR A 165 -7.75 13.98 -5.75
N LYS A 166 -8.93 14.58 -5.82
CA LYS A 166 -9.34 15.39 -7.00
C LYS A 166 -8.49 16.65 -7.08
N ARG A 167 -8.17 17.02 -8.32
CA ARG A 167 -7.54 18.32 -8.62
C ARG A 167 -8.54 19.43 -8.37
#